data_790689890afc6252492b462303a759f6
#
_entry.id   790689890afc6252492b462303a759f6
#
_cell.length_a   1.000
_cell.length_b   1.000
_cell.length_c   1.000
_cell.angle_alpha   90.00
_cell.angle_beta   90.00
_cell.angle_gamma   90.00
#
_symmetry.space_group_name_H-M   'P 1'
#
loop_
_entity.id
_entity.type
_entity.pdbx_description
1 polymer ?
#
loop_
_entity_poly.entity_id
_entity_poly.type
_entity_poly.pdbx_seq_one_letter_code
_entity_poly.pdbx_strand_id
1 'polypeptide(L)'
;MKKAERRVIGIIESVTVRGKRGDVKVQAKIDTGASRTTVDTDIAARAGLGPVLGTVRIRQSISRHPETRPLVEAQLLLGDEEFDVAAAIADRTEMKYHVIVGMDILGSAKFLIDPAHGPGKRRKGNFE
;
A
#
# COMPACT_ATOMS: atom_id res chain seq x y z
N MET A 1 12.93 21.39 -21.73
CA MET A 1 12.69 20.68 -20.62
C MET A 1 11.96 19.41 -20.88
N LYS A 2 12.38 18.35 -20.23
CA LYS A 2 11.79 17.15 -20.46
C LYS A 2 10.64 16.91 -19.58
N LYS A 3 9.54 16.41 -20.05
CA LYS A 3 8.46 16.12 -19.26
C LYS A 3 8.70 14.86 -18.55
N ALA A 4 8.40 14.76 -17.32
CA ALA A 4 8.56 13.55 -16.55
C ALA A 4 7.61 12.50 -17.10
N GLU A 5 8.09 11.30 -17.27
CA GLU A 5 7.27 10.23 -17.73
C GLU A 5 6.55 9.62 -16.58
N ARG A 6 5.31 9.19 -16.78
CA ARG A 6 4.56 8.54 -15.75
C ARG A 6 4.68 7.06 -15.94
N ARG A 7 4.93 6.38 -14.84
CA ARG A 7 5.03 4.95 -14.85
C ARG A 7 3.66 4.34 -14.75
N VAL A 8 3.41 3.30 -15.51
CA VAL A 8 2.12 2.60 -15.47
C VAL A 8 2.21 1.50 -14.45
N ILE A 9 1.24 1.44 -13.54
CA ILE A 9 1.14 0.36 -12.57
C ILE A 9 -0.26 -0.23 -12.65
N GLY A 10 -0.42 -1.41 -12.12
CA GLY A 10 -1.71 -2.09 -12.09
C GLY A 10 -2.41 -1.89 -10.77
N ILE A 11 -3.45 -2.68 -10.52
CA ILE A 11 -4.15 -2.62 -9.24
C ILE A 11 -3.51 -3.54 -8.21
N ILE A 12 -2.62 -4.43 -8.63
CA ILE A 12 -1.84 -5.27 -7.75
C ILE A 12 -0.38 -5.08 -8.16
N GLU A 13 0.46 -4.75 -7.20
CA GLU A 13 1.87 -4.52 -7.49
C GLU A 13 2.73 -5.13 -6.39
N SER A 14 3.93 -5.51 -6.76
CA SER A 14 4.88 -5.99 -5.79
C SER A 14 5.52 -4.78 -5.12
N VAL A 15 5.51 -4.73 -3.81
CA VAL A 15 6.15 -3.63 -3.09
C VAL A 15 7.12 -4.22 -2.09
N THR A 16 8.09 -3.43 -1.69
CA THR A 16 9.01 -3.81 -0.63
C THR A 16 8.73 -2.92 0.56
N VAL A 17 8.46 -3.54 1.70
CA VAL A 17 8.27 -2.83 2.95
C VAL A 17 9.61 -2.88 3.68
N ARG A 18 10.20 -1.73 3.92
CA ARG A 18 11.54 -1.64 4.49
C ARG A 18 11.49 -1.06 5.89
N GLY A 19 12.10 -1.74 6.82
CA GLY A 19 12.20 -1.28 8.19
C GLY A 19 13.54 -1.64 8.78
N LYS A 20 13.67 -1.49 10.09
CA LYS A 20 14.94 -1.72 10.75
C LYS A 20 15.40 -3.15 10.70
N ARG A 21 14.50 -4.10 10.55
CA ARG A 21 14.87 -5.50 10.51
C ARG A 21 15.11 -5.99 9.10
N GLY A 22 14.80 -5.23 8.11
CA GLY A 22 15.09 -5.59 6.73
C GLY A 22 13.92 -5.34 5.82
N ASP A 23 13.96 -5.97 4.67
CA ASP A 23 12.99 -5.78 3.62
C ASP A 23 12.05 -6.96 3.54
N VAL A 24 10.77 -6.69 3.38
CA VAL A 24 9.77 -7.73 3.15
C VAL A 24 9.09 -7.42 1.84
N LYS A 25 9.19 -8.31 0.85
CA LYS A 25 8.57 -8.10 -0.41
C LYS A 25 7.20 -8.75 -0.40
N VAL A 26 6.20 -8.06 -0.84
CA VAL A 26 4.84 -8.53 -0.74
C VAL A 26 4.01 -7.91 -1.85
N GLN A 27 2.95 -8.58 -2.25
CA GLN A 27 2.02 -8.01 -3.22
C GLN A 27 1.05 -7.11 -2.51
N ALA A 28 0.84 -5.93 -3.04
CA ALA A 28 -0.02 -4.93 -2.45
C ALA A 28 -1.16 -4.57 -3.39
N LYS A 29 -2.26 -4.17 -2.81
CA LYS A 29 -3.39 -3.67 -3.57
C LYS A 29 -3.21 -2.17 -3.72
N ILE A 30 -3.33 -1.68 -4.95
CA ILE A 30 -3.28 -0.25 -5.23
C ILE A 30 -4.72 0.26 -5.07
N ASP A 31 -4.95 1.06 -4.06
CA ASP A 31 -6.32 1.37 -3.63
C ASP A 31 -6.55 2.86 -3.57
N THR A 32 -7.13 3.41 -4.63
CA THR A 32 -7.43 4.84 -4.68
C THR A 32 -8.55 5.23 -3.74
N GLY A 33 -9.26 4.24 -3.20
CA GLY A 33 -10.32 4.51 -2.21
C GLY A 33 -9.81 4.60 -0.79
N ALA A 34 -8.54 4.26 -0.56
CA ALA A 34 -7.96 4.35 0.77
C ALA A 34 -7.14 5.62 0.87
N SER A 35 -7.37 6.43 1.88
CA SER A 35 -6.61 7.66 2.03
C SER A 35 -5.20 7.39 2.55
N ARG A 36 -5.00 6.25 3.20
CA ARG A 36 -3.73 5.98 3.86
C ARG A 36 -3.25 4.56 3.59
N THR A 37 -1.98 4.40 3.43
CA THR A 37 -1.34 3.10 3.26
C THR A 37 -1.47 2.31 4.56
N THR A 38 -1.78 1.02 4.44
CA THR A 38 -1.96 0.13 5.57
C THR A 38 -1.09 -1.10 5.39
N VAL A 39 -0.45 -1.51 6.46
CA VAL A 39 0.44 -2.67 6.45
C VAL A 39 -0.04 -3.65 7.52
N ASP A 40 -0.08 -4.93 7.15
CA ASP A 40 -0.47 -5.98 8.09
C ASP A 40 0.48 -6.04 9.27
N THR A 41 -0.06 -6.36 10.45
CA THR A 41 0.71 -6.44 11.68
C THR A 41 1.95 -7.35 11.55
N ASP A 42 1.79 -8.51 10.92
CA ASP A 42 2.89 -9.44 10.78
C ASP A 42 3.98 -8.91 9.86
N ILE A 43 3.59 -8.30 8.75
CA ILE A 43 4.55 -7.70 7.83
C ILE A 43 5.31 -6.58 8.54
N ALA A 44 4.60 -5.76 9.29
CA ALA A 44 5.24 -4.65 10.01
C ALA A 44 6.26 -5.17 11.02
N ALA A 45 5.92 -6.24 11.71
CA ALA A 45 6.83 -6.83 12.70
C ALA A 45 8.05 -7.42 12.02
N ARG A 46 7.84 -8.12 10.92
CA ARG A 46 8.95 -8.75 10.20
C ARG A 46 9.93 -7.74 9.62
N ALA A 47 9.41 -6.63 9.13
CA ALA A 47 10.27 -5.58 8.59
C ALA A 47 10.83 -4.69 9.72
N GLY A 48 10.21 -4.73 10.88
CA GLY A 48 10.65 -3.89 11.99
C GLY A 48 10.29 -2.43 11.77
N LEU A 49 9.04 -2.18 11.42
CA LEU A 49 8.60 -0.81 11.18
C LEU A 49 8.48 -0.04 12.50
N GLY A 50 8.70 1.23 12.44
CA GLY A 50 8.60 2.12 13.56
C GLY A 50 9.49 3.31 13.38
N PRO A 51 9.48 4.24 14.30
CA PRO A 51 8.73 4.19 15.54
C PRO A 51 7.25 4.42 15.35
N VAL A 52 6.49 4.20 16.40
CA VAL A 52 5.07 4.50 16.40
C VAL A 52 4.94 6.00 16.48
N LEU A 53 4.24 6.58 15.56
CA LEU A 53 4.09 8.03 15.48
C LEU A 53 2.82 8.52 16.16
N GLY A 54 1.86 7.64 16.35
CA GLY A 54 0.58 8.01 16.94
C GLY A 54 -0.47 7.00 16.56
N THR A 55 -1.72 7.42 16.52
CA THR A 55 -2.82 6.56 16.13
C THR A 55 -3.72 7.31 15.16
N VAL A 56 -4.51 6.55 14.42
CA VAL A 56 -5.46 7.12 13.51
C VAL A 56 -6.79 6.41 13.72
N ARG A 57 -7.88 7.15 13.58
CA ARG A 57 -9.20 6.59 13.68
C ARG A 57 -9.70 6.30 12.28
N ILE A 58 -10.11 5.06 12.05
CA ILE A 58 -10.61 4.65 10.76
C ILE A 58 -12.11 4.44 10.92
N ARG A 59 -12.91 5.19 10.16
CA ARG A 59 -14.32 5.04 10.24
C ARG A 59 -14.77 4.14 9.12
N GLN A 60 -15.45 3.07 9.45
CA GLN A 60 -15.96 2.17 8.46
C GLN A 60 -17.43 2.47 8.26
N SER A 61 -17.88 2.31 7.04
CA SER A 61 -19.23 2.71 6.70
C SER A 61 -20.29 1.95 7.45
N ILE A 62 -20.04 0.71 7.81
CA ILE A 62 -21.04 -0.06 8.51
C ILE A 62 -20.78 -0.18 10.00
N SER A 63 -19.73 0.43 10.50
CA SER A 63 -19.40 0.31 11.90
C SER A 63 -19.80 1.54 12.65
N ARG A 64 -20.38 1.37 13.85
CA ARG A 64 -20.72 2.51 14.66
C ARG A 64 -19.53 3.00 15.40
N HIS A 65 -18.52 2.17 15.59
CA HIS A 65 -17.37 2.54 16.38
C HIS A 65 -16.15 2.64 15.49
N PRO A 66 -15.54 3.79 15.37
CA PRO A 66 -14.33 3.91 14.58
C PRO A 66 -13.24 3.05 15.16
N GLU A 67 -12.51 2.39 14.32
CA GLU A 67 -11.42 1.57 14.74
C GLU A 67 -10.18 2.46 14.88
N THR A 68 -9.40 2.24 15.91
CA THR A 68 -8.16 3.00 16.10
C THR A 68 -6.99 2.12 15.71
N ARG A 69 -6.10 2.63 14.91
CA ARG A 69 -4.94 1.90 14.44
C ARG A 69 -3.67 2.67 14.72
N PRO A 70 -2.58 1.98 15.03
CA PRO A 70 -1.31 2.67 15.20
C PRO A 70 -0.82 3.20 13.86
N LEU A 71 -0.12 4.33 13.91
CA LEU A 71 0.59 4.85 12.75
C LEU A 71 2.06 4.65 13.03
N VAL A 72 2.77 4.10 12.06
CA VAL A 72 4.20 3.87 12.21
C VAL A 72 4.94 4.42 11.02
N GLU A 73 6.17 4.79 11.22
CA GLU A 73 7.01 5.25 10.15
C GLU A 73 7.39 4.06 9.30
N ALA A 74 7.21 4.17 8.01
CA ALA A 74 7.48 3.05 7.09
C ALA A 74 8.07 3.58 5.80
N GLN A 75 8.89 2.77 5.17
CA GLN A 75 9.39 3.07 3.85
C GLN A 75 8.91 1.99 2.92
N LEU A 76 8.28 2.37 1.84
CA LEU A 76 7.82 1.44 0.83
C LEU A 76 8.50 1.72 -0.48
N LEU A 77 8.91 0.65 -1.17
CA LEU A 77 9.48 0.79 -2.48
C LEU A 77 8.50 0.21 -3.48
N LEU A 78 8.18 0.99 -4.47
CA LEU A 78 7.29 0.55 -5.53
C LEU A 78 8.01 0.85 -6.84
N GLY A 79 8.40 -0.19 -7.51
CA GLY A 79 9.27 -0.04 -8.65
C GLY A 79 10.61 0.50 -8.20
N ASP A 80 11.04 1.59 -8.79
CA ASP A 80 12.29 2.21 -8.42
C ASP A 80 12.12 3.36 -7.46
N GLU A 81 10.92 3.61 -7.02
CA GLU A 81 10.66 4.77 -6.18
C GLU A 81 10.47 4.39 -4.73
N GLU A 82 10.97 5.23 -3.85
CA GLU A 82 10.84 5.03 -2.42
C GLU A 82 9.89 6.05 -1.85
N PHE A 83 9.04 5.62 -0.94
CA PHE A 83 8.08 6.51 -0.30
C PHE A 83 8.17 6.36 1.20
N ASP A 84 8.30 7.48 1.90
CA ASP A 84 8.28 7.49 3.35
C ASP A 84 6.88 7.88 3.76
N VAL A 85 6.21 7.03 4.50
CA VAL A 85 4.83 7.29 4.89
C VAL A 85 4.59 6.95 6.35
N ALA A 86 3.54 7.50 6.90
CA ALA A 86 3.03 7.07 8.19
C ALA A 86 1.97 6.03 7.87
N ALA A 87 2.32 4.77 7.97
CA ALA A 87 1.42 3.69 7.60
C ALA A 87 0.57 3.27 8.78
N ALA A 88 -0.69 2.98 8.52
CA ALA A 88 -1.56 2.42 9.53
C ALA A 88 -1.27 0.93 9.64
N ILE A 89 -1.30 0.40 10.84
CA ILE A 89 -1.07 -1.03 11.07
C ILE A 89 -2.41 -1.67 11.40
N ALA A 90 -2.72 -2.75 10.75
CA ALA A 90 -3.95 -3.49 11.00
C ALA A 90 -3.73 -4.97 10.76
N ASP A 91 -4.55 -5.79 11.39
CA ASP A 91 -4.50 -7.22 11.19
C ASP A 91 -5.22 -7.51 9.87
N ARG A 92 -4.48 -7.88 8.87
CA ARG A 92 -5.03 -8.20 7.57
C ARG A 92 -4.83 -9.66 7.22
N THR A 93 -4.67 -10.50 8.24
CA THR A 93 -4.42 -11.93 8.04
C THR A 93 -5.45 -12.59 7.15
N GLU A 94 -6.70 -12.22 7.33
CA GLU A 94 -7.79 -12.83 6.56
C GLU A 94 -8.02 -12.17 5.22
N MET A 95 -7.29 -11.13 4.91
CA MET A 95 -7.50 -10.41 3.65
C MET A 95 -6.57 -10.96 2.59
N LYS A 96 -6.97 -10.82 1.35
CA LYS A 96 -6.17 -11.32 0.25
C LYS A 96 -4.84 -10.59 0.12
N TYR A 97 -4.84 -9.29 0.34
CA TYR A 97 -3.61 -8.53 0.25
C TYR A 97 -3.30 -7.92 1.60
N HIS A 98 -2.07 -8.12 2.03
CA HIS A 98 -1.66 -7.71 3.37
C HIS A 98 -1.06 -6.31 3.41
N VAL A 99 -0.97 -5.66 2.27
CA VAL A 99 -0.55 -4.26 2.18
C VAL A 99 -1.49 -3.55 1.22
N ILE A 100 -1.92 -2.38 1.62
CA ILE A 100 -2.74 -1.52 0.79
C ILE A 100 -1.96 -0.24 0.57
N VAL A 101 -1.77 0.15 -0.68
CA VAL A 101 -1.12 1.41 -1.03
C VAL A 101 -2.23 2.42 -1.26
N GLY A 102 -2.28 3.45 -0.45
CA GLY A 102 -3.36 4.42 -0.49
C GLY A 102 -2.97 5.73 -1.17
N MET A 103 -3.85 6.70 -1.04
CA MET A 103 -3.65 7.99 -1.70
C MET A 103 -2.53 8.82 -1.11
N ASP A 104 -2.07 8.49 0.09
CA ASP A 104 -0.90 9.13 0.67
C ASP A 104 0.33 8.92 -0.23
N ILE A 105 0.39 7.80 -0.96
CA ILE A 105 1.43 7.58 -1.93
C ILE A 105 0.92 7.96 -3.32
N LEU A 106 -0.25 7.46 -3.68
CA LEU A 106 -0.72 7.60 -5.06
C LEU A 106 -1.01 9.04 -5.44
N GLY A 107 -1.38 9.85 -4.47
CA GLY A 107 -1.70 11.24 -4.74
C GLY A 107 -0.48 12.10 -5.04
N SER A 108 0.70 11.67 -4.58
CA SER A 108 1.91 12.44 -4.82
C SER A 108 2.83 11.79 -5.84
N ALA A 109 2.61 10.53 -6.15
CA ALA A 109 3.44 9.83 -7.12
C ALA A 109 2.96 10.12 -8.53
N LYS A 110 3.84 9.90 -9.49
CA LYS A 110 3.47 10.15 -10.87
C LYS A 110 3.18 8.84 -11.55
N PHE A 111 2.16 8.15 -11.07
CA PHE A 111 1.76 6.89 -11.67
C PHE A 111 0.50 7.06 -12.50
N LEU A 112 0.37 6.22 -13.49
CA LEU A 112 -0.90 6.01 -14.17
C LEU A 112 -1.33 4.60 -13.83
N ILE A 113 -2.58 4.42 -13.45
CA ILE A 113 -3.08 3.13 -13.03
C ILE A 113 -3.87 2.52 -14.18
N ASP A 114 -3.38 1.38 -14.66
CA ASP A 114 -4.06 0.64 -15.71
C ASP A 114 -4.56 -0.67 -15.09
N PRO A 115 -5.86 -0.82 -14.90
CA PRO A 115 -6.38 -2.02 -14.24
C PRO A 115 -6.02 -3.32 -14.95
N ALA A 116 -5.71 -3.26 -16.23
CA ALA A 116 -5.35 -4.46 -16.98
C ALA A 116 -3.87 -4.77 -16.90
N HIS A 117 -3.08 -3.88 -16.29
CA HIS A 117 -1.65 -4.06 -16.19
C HIS A 117 -1.33 -4.82 -14.91
N GLY A 118 -0.37 -5.68 -14.94
CA GLY A 118 0.07 -6.33 -13.72
C GLY A 118 0.56 -7.71 -13.95
N PRO A 119 1.20 -8.26 -12.95
CA PRO A 119 1.79 -9.56 -13.06
C PRO A 119 0.76 -10.62 -13.38
N GLY A 120 1.10 -11.43 -14.34
CA GLY A 120 0.26 -12.50 -14.73
C GLY A 120 -1.08 -12.16 -15.32
N LYS A 121 -1.30 -10.92 -15.70
CA LYS A 121 -2.52 -10.52 -16.05
C LYS A 121 -2.80 -10.43 -17.43
N ARG A 122 -3.41 -11.18 -18.06
CA ARG A 122 -3.76 -11.06 -19.27
C ARG A 122 -5.14 -11.15 -19.35
N ARG A 123 -5.84 -10.32 -19.65
CA ARG A 123 -7.16 -10.32 -19.69
C ARG A 123 -7.60 -10.80 -20.95
N LYS A 124 -8.32 -11.75 -21.07
CA LYS A 124 -8.83 -12.21 -22.19
C LYS A 124 -9.96 -11.54 -22.44
N GLY A 125 -10.31 -10.86 -22.33
CA GLY A 125 -11.36 -10.18 -22.58
C GLY A 125 -12.48 -10.59 -22.37
N ASN A 126 -13.02 -10.55 -22.13
CA ASN A 126 -13.97 -10.59 -21.95
C ASN A 126 -14.76 -11.18 -21.45
N PHE A 127 -15.51 -11.11 -21.40
CA PHE A 127 -16.41 -11.56 -20.94
C PHE A 127 -16.86 -12.50 -21.67
N GLU A 128 -16.37 -12.98 -22.21
CA GLU A 128 -16.68 -13.85 -22.86
C GLU A 128 -16.75 -14.85 -22.30
#